data_f56f68bb7734f8c8854992e28514c12f
#
_entry.id   f56f68bb7734f8c8854992e28514c12f
#
_cell.length_a   1.000
_cell.length_b   1.000
_cell.length_c   1.000
_cell.angle_alpha   90.00
_cell.angle_beta   90.00
_cell.angle_gamma   90.00
#
_symmetry.space_group_name_H-M   'P 1'
#
loop_
_entity.id
_entity.type
_entity.pdbx_description
1 polymer ?
#
loop_
_entity_poly.entity_id
_entity_poly.type
_entity_poly.pdbx_seq_one_letter_code
_entity_poly.pdbx_strand_id
1 'polypeptide(L)'
;MNKETFCAFPFNTIFLGPDAGIKTCCTARDYIGNLNSSNIQEIVFGQKAKDIRASIIEGKWHPQCSQCYELEAKGARTERLSTLKEYDNFKDATSDTFILEQIDLRWSNVCNLACNYCYEYFSSKWANIKGIKVNDLNSLNQDLLIAFIKENVDTIKN
;
A
#
# COMPACT_ATOMS: atom_id res chain seq x y z
N MET A 1 -19.40 1.21 10.16
CA MET A 1 -18.63 1.52 8.94
C MET A 1 -19.55 2.02 7.84
N ASN A 2 -19.16 3.03 7.03
CA ASN A 2 -19.97 3.60 5.95
C ASN A 2 -19.41 3.16 4.58
N LYS A 3 -20.28 2.67 3.68
CA LYS A 3 -19.86 2.27 2.29
C LYS A 3 -19.29 3.42 1.48
N GLU A 4 -19.69 4.66 1.73
CA GLU A 4 -19.17 5.84 1.01
C GLU A 4 -17.69 6.09 1.25
N THR A 5 -17.17 5.75 2.44
CA THR A 5 -15.77 5.92 2.81
C THR A 5 -14.99 4.61 2.81
N PHE A 6 -15.68 3.47 2.65
CA PHE A 6 -15.06 2.15 2.72
C PHE A 6 -14.04 1.92 1.61
N CYS A 7 -12.94 1.28 1.99
CA CYS A 7 -11.93 0.71 1.12
C CYS A 7 -11.32 -0.51 1.82
N ALA A 8 -11.27 -1.66 1.16
CA ALA A 8 -10.69 -2.88 1.75
C ALA A 8 -9.16 -2.84 1.83
N PHE A 9 -8.49 -2.12 0.96
CA PHE A 9 -7.02 -2.13 0.87
C PHE A 9 -6.28 -1.89 2.19
N PRO A 10 -6.67 -0.94 3.06
CA PRO A 10 -6.00 -0.77 4.36
C PRO A 10 -6.11 -1.98 5.31
N PHE A 11 -7.06 -2.87 5.05
CA PHE A 11 -7.32 -4.06 5.87
C PHE A 11 -6.69 -5.33 5.27
N ASN A 12 -6.30 -5.33 3.99
CA ASN A 12 -5.90 -6.57 3.33
C ASN A 12 -4.73 -6.44 2.32
N THR A 13 -4.17 -5.24 2.12
CA THR A 13 -3.19 -5.03 1.06
C THR A 13 -1.89 -4.41 1.57
N ILE A 14 -0.78 -4.87 1.02
CA ILE A 14 0.54 -4.26 1.16
C ILE A 14 1.01 -3.81 -0.23
N PHE A 15 1.39 -2.55 -0.35
CA PHE A 15 2.21 -2.05 -1.45
C PHE A 15 3.62 -1.81 -0.94
N LEU A 16 4.62 -2.46 -1.56
CA LEU A 16 6.04 -2.21 -1.33
C LEU A 16 6.60 -1.38 -2.48
N GLY A 17 7.13 -0.20 -2.15
CA GLY A 17 7.89 0.62 -3.09
C GLY A 17 9.35 0.19 -3.23
N PRO A 18 10.03 0.58 -4.34
CA PRO A 18 11.42 0.20 -4.58
C PRO A 18 12.42 0.80 -3.57
N ASP A 19 12.01 1.75 -2.75
CA ASP A 19 12.76 2.37 -1.65
C ASP A 19 12.49 1.74 -0.28
N ALA A 20 11.93 0.52 -0.27
CA ALA A 20 11.46 -0.19 0.92
C ALA A 20 10.28 0.46 1.66
N GLY A 21 9.67 1.50 1.09
CA GLY A 21 8.50 2.16 1.66
C GLY A 21 7.25 1.30 1.55
N ILE A 22 6.47 1.21 2.63
CA ILE A 22 5.21 0.47 2.68
C ILE A 22 4.03 1.45 2.67
N LYS A 23 3.04 1.16 1.82
CA LYS A 23 1.75 1.85 1.75
C LYS A 23 0.60 0.86 1.88
N THR A 24 -0.58 1.35 2.18
CA THR A 24 -1.82 0.54 2.21
C THR A 24 -2.36 0.21 0.82
N CYS A 25 -1.95 0.94 -0.21
CA CYS A 25 -2.23 0.69 -1.63
C CYS A 25 -1.32 1.54 -2.52
N CYS A 26 -1.30 1.26 -3.82
CA CYS A 26 -0.45 1.97 -4.79
C CYS A 26 -0.78 3.47 -4.94
N THR A 27 -2.02 3.90 -4.64
CA THR A 27 -2.47 5.29 -4.74
C THR A 27 -2.43 6.07 -3.42
N ALA A 28 -2.07 5.41 -2.29
CA ALA A 28 -1.90 6.10 -1.01
C ALA A 28 -0.80 7.18 -1.12
N ARG A 29 -1.05 8.38 -0.54
CA ARG A 29 -0.12 9.51 -0.67
C ARG A 29 1.19 9.26 0.06
N ASP A 30 1.13 8.75 1.29
CA ASP A 30 2.30 8.62 2.16
C ASP A 30 2.57 7.17 2.57
N TYR A 31 3.78 6.92 3.03
CA TYR A 31 4.16 5.65 3.62
C TYR A 31 3.59 5.48 5.03
N ILE A 32 3.10 4.27 5.33
CA ILE A 32 2.79 3.86 6.70
C ILE A 32 4.03 3.41 7.47
N GLY A 33 5.11 3.06 6.78
CA GLY A 33 6.40 2.70 7.32
C GLY A 33 7.43 2.40 6.25
N ASN A 34 8.65 1.98 6.66
CA ASN A 34 9.72 1.59 5.76
C ASN A 34 10.41 0.35 6.31
N LEU A 35 10.59 -0.68 5.47
CA LEU A 35 11.17 -1.97 5.87
C LEU A 35 12.66 -1.89 6.25
N ASN A 36 13.38 -0.83 5.85
CA ASN A 36 14.75 -0.64 6.29
C ASN A 36 14.85 -0.13 7.76
N SER A 37 13.74 0.27 8.37
CA SER A 37 13.69 0.78 9.76
C SER A 37 12.80 -0.01 10.70
N SER A 38 11.84 -0.79 10.20
CA SER A 38 10.87 -1.55 10.99
C SER A 38 10.49 -2.85 10.28
N ASN A 39 10.08 -3.88 11.00
CA ASN A 39 9.56 -5.09 10.39
C ASN A 39 8.13 -4.88 9.86
N ILE A 40 7.68 -5.79 8.99
CA ILE A 40 6.38 -5.64 8.32
C ILE A 40 5.19 -5.70 9.30
N GLN A 41 5.27 -6.51 10.36
CA GLN A 41 4.21 -6.60 11.37
C GLN A 41 4.08 -5.30 12.15
N GLU A 42 5.20 -4.70 12.58
CA GLU A 42 5.21 -3.39 13.25
C GLU A 42 4.61 -2.29 12.36
N ILE A 43 4.81 -2.37 11.04
CA ILE A 43 4.29 -1.40 10.08
C ILE A 43 2.78 -1.57 9.90
N VAL A 44 2.31 -2.79 9.61
CA VAL A 44 0.89 -3.02 9.30
C VAL A 44 -0.01 -2.92 10.54
N PHE A 45 0.53 -3.16 11.73
CA PHE A 45 -0.17 -2.96 13.01
C PHE A 45 0.25 -1.66 13.72
N GLY A 46 1.08 -0.83 13.10
CA GLY A 46 1.53 0.45 13.62
C GLY A 46 0.44 1.52 13.61
N GLN A 47 0.68 2.61 14.36
CA GLN A 47 -0.31 3.66 14.58
C GLN A 47 -0.81 4.29 13.28
N LYS A 48 0.07 4.59 12.31
CA LYS A 48 -0.33 5.16 11.01
C LYS A 48 -1.34 4.28 10.25
N ALA A 49 -1.11 2.96 10.23
CA ALA A 49 -2.03 2.03 9.58
C ALA A 49 -3.35 1.92 10.33
N LYS A 50 -3.32 1.92 11.67
CA LYS A 50 -4.51 1.92 12.52
C LYS A 50 -5.34 3.19 12.36
N ASP A 51 -4.72 4.36 12.25
CA ASP A 51 -5.42 5.64 12.05
C ASP A 51 -6.20 5.67 10.73
N ILE A 52 -5.62 5.10 9.65
CA ILE A 52 -6.30 4.97 8.36
C ILE A 52 -7.53 4.07 8.50
N ARG A 53 -7.37 2.88 9.10
CA ARG A 53 -8.48 1.94 9.33
C ARG A 53 -9.55 2.52 10.23
N ALA A 54 -9.18 3.18 11.33
CA ALA A 54 -10.10 3.85 12.24
C ALA A 54 -10.95 4.91 11.52
N SER A 55 -10.33 5.75 10.68
CA SER A 55 -11.05 6.76 9.90
C SER A 55 -12.10 6.12 8.98
N ILE A 56 -11.77 5.02 8.30
CA ILE A 56 -12.69 4.29 7.43
C ILE A 56 -13.86 3.69 8.25
N ILE A 57 -13.57 3.11 9.41
CA ILE A 57 -14.57 2.53 10.32
C ILE A 57 -15.54 3.60 10.82
N GLU A 58 -15.02 4.78 11.16
CA GLU A 58 -15.79 5.94 11.61
C GLU A 58 -16.57 6.62 10.47
N GLY A 59 -16.41 6.18 9.24
CA GLY A 59 -17.07 6.81 8.09
C GLY A 59 -16.45 8.15 7.70
N LYS A 60 -15.18 8.37 8.02
CA LYS A 60 -14.44 9.60 7.72
C LYS A 60 -13.44 9.38 6.58
N TRP A 61 -13.23 10.42 5.80
CA TRP A 61 -12.19 10.43 4.78
C TRP A 61 -10.81 10.65 5.40
N HIS A 62 -9.87 9.79 5.07
CA HIS A 62 -8.48 9.93 5.53
C HIS A 62 -7.64 10.65 4.46
N PRO A 63 -6.76 11.60 4.82
CA PRO A 63 -5.94 12.37 3.86
C PRO A 63 -5.10 11.49 2.93
N GLN A 64 -4.60 10.35 3.40
CA GLN A 64 -3.85 9.40 2.57
C GLN A 64 -4.66 8.80 1.42
N CYS A 65 -5.99 8.75 1.56
CA CYS A 65 -6.92 8.18 0.58
C CYS A 65 -7.53 9.26 -0.34
N SER A 66 -7.13 10.53 -0.22
CA SER A 66 -7.77 11.67 -0.90
C SER A 66 -7.76 11.53 -2.42
N GLN A 67 -6.75 10.91 -3.02
CA GLN A 67 -6.68 10.74 -4.47
C GLN A 67 -7.91 10.02 -5.05
N CYS A 68 -8.37 8.94 -4.41
CA CYS A 68 -9.56 8.24 -4.87
C CYS A 68 -10.80 9.12 -4.72
N TYR A 69 -11.00 9.75 -3.56
CA TYR A 69 -12.16 10.59 -3.31
C TYR A 69 -12.23 11.81 -4.25
N GLU A 70 -11.08 12.45 -4.50
CA GLU A 70 -10.98 13.59 -5.44
C GLU A 70 -11.31 13.20 -6.87
N LEU A 71 -10.90 12.01 -7.32
CA LEU A 71 -11.21 11.47 -8.63
C LEU A 71 -12.68 11.07 -8.75
N GLU A 72 -13.22 10.40 -7.72
CA GLU A 72 -14.63 9.99 -7.67
C GLU A 72 -15.58 11.17 -7.64
N ALA A 73 -15.23 12.25 -6.94
CA ALA A 73 -15.98 13.51 -6.97
C ALA A 73 -16.08 14.13 -8.37
N LYS A 74 -15.14 13.78 -9.27
CA LYS A 74 -15.14 14.19 -10.69
C LYS A 74 -15.76 13.14 -11.62
N GLY A 75 -16.40 12.11 -11.05
CA GLY A 75 -17.05 11.04 -11.81
C GLY A 75 -16.10 9.94 -12.31
N ALA A 76 -14.84 9.92 -11.87
CA ALA A 76 -13.91 8.86 -12.27
C ALA A 76 -14.15 7.57 -11.47
N ARG A 77 -13.87 6.43 -12.10
CA ARG A 77 -13.86 5.13 -11.43
C ARG A 77 -12.48 4.87 -10.85
N THR A 78 -12.39 4.53 -9.56
CA THR A 78 -11.14 4.25 -8.85
C THR A 78 -11.06 2.80 -8.40
N GLU A 79 -9.85 2.35 -8.04
CA GLU A 79 -9.63 1.03 -7.46
C GLU A 79 -10.36 0.85 -6.12
N ARG A 80 -10.55 1.92 -5.33
CA ARG A 80 -11.36 1.87 -4.12
C ARG A 80 -12.77 1.32 -4.38
N LEU A 81 -13.42 1.78 -5.44
CA LEU A 81 -14.77 1.31 -5.80
C LEU A 81 -14.81 -0.17 -6.13
N SER A 82 -13.71 -0.75 -6.64
CA SER A 82 -13.63 -2.20 -6.89
C SER A 82 -13.69 -3.01 -5.60
N THR A 83 -13.26 -2.42 -4.47
CA THR A 83 -13.25 -3.08 -3.16
C THR A 83 -14.59 -3.09 -2.45
N LEU A 84 -15.60 -2.36 -2.93
CA LEU A 84 -16.95 -2.29 -2.30
C LEU A 84 -17.63 -3.66 -2.21
N LYS A 85 -17.31 -4.59 -3.09
CA LYS A 85 -17.79 -5.98 -3.03
C LYS A 85 -17.33 -6.73 -1.77
N GLU A 86 -16.24 -6.25 -1.13
CA GLU A 86 -15.66 -6.86 0.07
C GLU A 86 -16.20 -6.25 1.37
N TYR A 87 -17.09 -5.26 1.27
CA TYR A 87 -17.64 -4.54 2.44
C TYR A 87 -18.16 -5.48 3.54
N ASP A 88 -18.91 -6.50 3.17
CA ASP A 88 -19.51 -7.42 4.14
C ASP A 88 -18.46 -8.27 4.89
N ASN A 89 -17.28 -8.51 4.28
CA ASN A 89 -16.18 -9.22 4.91
C ASN A 89 -15.51 -8.39 6.02
N PHE A 90 -15.61 -7.06 5.94
CA PHE A 90 -14.95 -6.13 6.85
C PHE A 90 -15.90 -5.26 7.67
N LYS A 91 -17.22 -5.49 7.60
CA LYS A 91 -18.22 -4.67 8.32
C LYS A 91 -17.99 -4.61 9.83
N ASP A 92 -17.48 -5.69 10.43
CA ASP A 92 -17.18 -5.83 11.85
C ASP A 92 -15.68 -5.64 12.17
N ALA A 93 -14.88 -5.16 11.20
CA ALA A 93 -13.45 -4.94 11.37
C ALA A 93 -13.17 -3.82 12.39
N THR A 94 -12.04 -3.95 13.07
CA THR A 94 -11.47 -2.93 13.97
C THR A 94 -10.22 -2.31 13.36
N SER A 95 -9.66 -1.28 14.00
CA SER A 95 -8.37 -0.70 13.58
C SER A 95 -7.20 -1.69 13.65
N ASP A 96 -7.35 -2.77 14.43
CA ASP A 96 -6.37 -3.86 14.53
C ASP A 96 -6.59 -4.97 13.51
N THR A 97 -7.67 -4.94 12.75
CA THR A 97 -7.95 -5.96 11.72
C THR A 97 -7.01 -5.78 10.53
N PHE A 98 -6.22 -6.81 10.24
CA PHE A 98 -5.43 -6.91 9.01
C PHE A 98 -5.30 -8.38 8.61
N ILE A 99 -5.72 -8.72 7.39
CA ILE A 99 -5.61 -10.05 6.79
C ILE A 99 -4.98 -9.87 5.42
N LEU A 100 -3.77 -10.37 5.22
CA LEU A 100 -3.06 -10.18 3.96
C LEU A 100 -3.73 -10.98 2.83
N GLU A 101 -4.37 -10.29 1.90
CA GLU A 101 -5.05 -10.88 0.73
C GLU A 101 -4.44 -10.42 -0.60
N GLN A 102 -3.75 -9.28 -0.61
CA GLN A 102 -3.14 -8.70 -1.80
C GLN A 102 -1.76 -8.13 -1.52
N ILE A 103 -0.85 -8.29 -2.47
CA ILE A 103 0.50 -7.74 -2.41
C ILE A 103 0.84 -7.11 -3.77
N ASP A 104 1.26 -5.84 -3.76
CA ASP A 104 1.88 -5.17 -4.90
C ASP A 104 3.37 -4.93 -4.57
N LEU A 105 4.25 -5.70 -5.19
CA LEU A 105 5.68 -5.66 -4.92
C LEU A 105 6.44 -4.91 -6.01
N ARG A 106 7.05 -3.79 -5.64
CA ARG A 106 8.05 -3.07 -6.44
C ARG A 106 9.41 -3.29 -5.81
N TRP A 107 9.99 -4.46 -6.10
CA TRP A 107 11.19 -4.97 -5.43
C TRP A 107 12.42 -4.08 -5.62
N SER A 108 12.55 -3.45 -6.78
CA SER A 108 13.59 -2.49 -7.11
C SER A 108 13.14 -1.58 -8.24
N ASN A 109 13.88 -0.50 -8.51
CA ASN A 109 13.66 0.35 -9.67
C ASN A 109 14.55 0.00 -10.87
N VAL A 110 15.20 -1.17 -10.88
CA VAL A 110 16.10 -1.59 -11.96
C VAL A 110 15.33 -1.66 -13.29
N CYS A 111 15.63 -0.71 -14.17
CA CYS A 111 15.03 -0.59 -15.49
C CYS A 111 15.97 0.14 -16.45
N ASN A 112 16.20 -0.41 -17.65
CA ASN A 112 17.03 0.19 -18.68
C ASN A 112 16.26 1.14 -19.60
N LEU A 113 14.93 1.31 -19.40
CA LEU A 113 14.08 2.14 -20.21
C LEU A 113 13.85 3.52 -19.58
N ALA A 114 13.65 4.54 -20.45
CA ALA A 114 13.27 5.89 -20.07
C ALA A 114 11.94 6.27 -20.73
N CYS A 115 10.86 5.55 -20.39
CA CYS A 115 9.53 5.79 -20.93
C CYS A 115 8.99 7.18 -20.53
N ASN A 116 8.27 7.85 -21.42
CA ASN A 116 7.78 9.22 -21.23
C ASN A 116 6.83 9.37 -20.02
N TYR A 117 6.11 8.30 -19.64
CA TYR A 117 5.16 8.27 -18.52
C TYR A 117 5.79 7.76 -17.23
N CYS A 118 7.11 7.44 -17.24
CA CYS A 118 7.83 6.91 -16.08
C CYS A 118 8.74 7.97 -15.44
N TYR A 119 9.22 7.71 -14.24
CA TYR A 119 10.09 8.61 -13.50
C TYR A 119 11.10 7.85 -12.63
N GLU A 120 12.00 8.57 -11.99
CA GLU A 120 13.17 8.05 -11.26
C GLU A 120 12.84 7.02 -10.18
N TYR A 121 11.69 7.13 -9.54
CA TYR A 121 11.27 6.20 -8.49
C TYR A 121 11.09 4.76 -9.03
N PHE A 122 10.58 4.62 -10.26
CA PHE A 122 10.34 3.32 -10.90
C PHE A 122 11.32 2.98 -12.04
N SER A 123 12.32 3.81 -12.30
CA SER A 123 13.30 3.56 -13.36
C SER A 123 14.68 4.03 -12.96
N SER A 124 15.64 3.08 -12.83
CA SER A 124 17.02 3.39 -12.60
C SER A 124 17.66 4.19 -13.75
N LYS A 125 17.14 4.04 -14.98
CA LYS A 125 17.58 4.88 -16.11
C LYS A 125 17.20 6.34 -15.89
N TRP A 126 15.95 6.63 -15.47
CA TRP A 126 15.55 8.00 -15.11
C TRP A 126 16.28 8.51 -13.88
N ALA A 127 16.49 7.67 -12.86
CA ALA A 127 17.25 8.02 -11.67
C ALA A 127 18.68 8.46 -12.04
N ASN A 128 19.37 7.71 -12.91
CA ASN A 128 20.71 8.06 -13.40
C ASN A 128 20.71 9.37 -14.20
N ILE A 129 19.73 9.60 -15.09
CA ILE A 129 19.62 10.84 -15.87
C ILE A 129 19.46 12.06 -14.95
N LYS A 130 18.69 11.92 -13.86
CA LYS A 130 18.42 12.99 -12.90
C LYS A 130 19.44 13.08 -11.75
N GLY A 131 20.42 12.17 -11.67
CA GLY A 131 21.39 12.11 -10.57
C GLY A 131 20.78 11.76 -9.22
N ILE A 132 19.65 11.02 -9.19
CA ILE A 132 18.92 10.62 -7.99
C ILE A 132 19.24 9.17 -7.66
N LYS A 133 19.49 8.87 -6.38
CA LYS A 133 19.63 7.50 -5.87
C LYS A 133 18.37 7.07 -5.15
N VAL A 134 17.79 5.94 -5.56
CA VAL A 134 16.73 5.25 -4.82
C VAL A 134 17.39 4.17 -3.96
N ASN A 135 17.08 4.16 -2.66
CA ASN A 135 17.62 3.17 -1.73
C ASN A 135 16.80 1.88 -1.83
N ASP A 136 17.48 0.78 -2.10
CA ASP A 136 16.87 -0.52 -2.19
C ASP A 136 16.57 -1.12 -0.80
N LEU A 137 15.66 -2.09 -0.77
CA LEU A 137 15.40 -2.92 0.40
C LEU A 137 16.64 -3.78 0.70
N ASN A 138 17.12 -3.78 1.94
CA ASN A 138 18.26 -4.61 2.35
C ASN A 138 17.87 -6.10 2.41
N SER A 139 18.88 -7.00 2.28
CA SER A 139 18.67 -8.45 2.19
C SER A 139 17.97 -9.04 3.42
N LEU A 140 18.32 -8.59 4.63
CA LEU A 140 17.69 -9.08 5.87
C LEU A 140 16.19 -8.80 5.88
N ASN A 141 15.79 -7.60 5.50
CA ASN A 141 14.37 -7.22 5.47
C ASN A 141 13.63 -7.85 4.29
N GLN A 142 14.32 -8.22 3.22
CA GLN A 142 13.76 -9.07 2.16
C GLN A 142 13.37 -10.44 2.71
N ASP A 143 14.24 -11.09 3.46
CA ASP A 143 13.97 -12.41 4.05
C ASP A 143 12.82 -12.36 5.06
N LEU A 144 12.75 -11.32 5.89
CA LEU A 144 11.65 -11.10 6.83
C LEU A 144 10.32 -10.88 6.12
N LEU A 145 10.29 -10.11 5.03
CA LEU A 145 9.09 -9.93 4.22
C LEU A 145 8.65 -11.24 3.55
N ILE A 146 9.60 -12.00 3.00
CA ILE A 146 9.32 -13.30 2.39
C ILE A 146 8.75 -14.28 3.44
N ALA A 147 9.29 -14.30 4.65
CA ALA A 147 8.76 -15.11 5.75
C ALA A 147 7.31 -14.72 6.08
N PHE A 148 7.03 -13.43 6.23
CA PHE A 148 5.69 -12.92 6.48
C PHE A 148 4.69 -13.30 5.36
N ILE A 149 5.10 -13.21 4.10
CA ILE A 149 4.28 -13.63 2.96
C ILE A 149 3.97 -15.12 3.03
N LYS A 150 4.98 -15.97 3.33
CA LYS A 150 4.80 -17.43 3.46
C LYS A 150 3.85 -17.81 4.60
N GLU A 151 3.90 -17.09 5.72
CA GLU A 151 3.00 -17.30 6.85
C GLU A 151 1.54 -16.94 6.52
N ASN A 152 1.31 -16.10 5.53
CA ASN A 152 -0.01 -15.63 5.13
C ASN A 152 -0.44 -16.14 3.74
N VAL A 153 0.25 -17.14 3.17
CA VAL A 153 0.02 -17.60 1.79
C VAL A 153 -1.41 -18.07 1.54
N ASP A 154 -2.04 -18.69 2.54
CA ASP A 154 -3.40 -19.24 2.42
C ASP A 154 -4.49 -18.15 2.35
N THR A 155 -4.19 -16.93 2.77
CA THR A 155 -5.14 -15.80 2.70
C THR A 155 -4.98 -14.96 1.44
N ILE A 156 -3.86 -15.10 0.72
CA ILE A 156 -3.58 -14.32 -0.49
C ILE A 156 -4.47 -14.80 -1.64
N LYS A 157 -5.24 -13.87 -2.19
CA LYS A 157 -6.15 -14.13 -3.33
C LYS A 157 -5.40 -14.02 -4.65
N ASN A 158 -5.68 -14.94 -5.59
CA ASN A 158 -5.19 -14.92 -6.96
C ASN A 158 -6.03 -14.01 -7.85
#